data_74f65640680c378577ae5738b80d20e8
#
_entry.id   74f65640680c378577ae5738b80d20e8
#
_cell.length_a   1.000
_cell.length_b   1.000
_cell.length_c   1.000
_cell.angle_alpha   90.00
_cell.angle_beta   90.00
_cell.angle_gamma   90.00
#
_symmetry.space_group_name_H-M   'P 1'
#
loop_
_entity.id
_entity.type
_entity.pdbx_description
1 polymer ?
#
loop_
_entity_poly.entity_id
_entity_poly.type
_entity_poly.pdbx_seq_one_letter_code
_entity_poly.pdbx_strand_id
1 'polypeptide(L)'
;MTRYGIDALTAIRLVREGITVPDEHQLVAPNLLRSEALSRIYRATRAGEYTEPEARALLDGITEMRIRLLGDRVSRARAWRVAEQLGWDDTAQAEYVAVAQLQADAFVTLDEELARRVEGVVVLAPFEALTR
;
A
#
# COMPACT_ATOMS: atom_id res chain seq x y z
N MET A 1 19.15 -5.17 -3.00
CA MET A 1 17.73 -5.36 -2.69
C MET A 1 17.04 -4.02 -2.61
N THR A 2 15.95 -3.86 -3.31
CA THR A 2 15.15 -2.65 -3.26
C THR A 2 13.91 -2.88 -2.38
N ARG A 3 13.62 -1.93 -1.50
CA ARG A 3 12.42 -1.98 -0.67
C ARG A 3 11.41 -1.00 -1.20
N TYR A 4 10.20 -1.48 -1.45
CA TYR A 4 9.10 -0.63 -1.92
C TYR A 4 7.99 -0.61 -0.88
N GLY A 5 7.58 0.60 -0.49
CA GLY A 5 6.33 0.78 0.22
C GLY A 5 5.19 0.65 -0.78
N ILE A 6 4.12 -0.03 -0.41
CA ILE A 6 2.94 -0.17 -1.28
C ILE A 6 1.68 0.17 -0.50
N ASP A 7 0.65 0.60 -1.23
CA ASP A 7 -0.67 0.82 -0.65
C ASP A 7 -1.61 -0.35 -0.96
N ALA A 8 -2.84 -0.28 -0.44
CA ALA A 8 -3.81 -1.36 -0.61
C ALA A 8 -4.20 -1.57 -2.08
N LEU A 9 -4.35 -0.50 -2.85
CA LEU A 9 -4.69 -0.61 -4.27
C LEU A 9 -3.60 -1.34 -5.04
N THR A 10 -2.33 -1.06 -4.73
CA THR A 10 -1.19 -1.73 -5.36
C THR A 10 -1.19 -3.22 -5.01
N ALA A 11 -1.42 -3.57 -3.74
CA ALA A 11 -1.49 -4.96 -3.32
C ALA A 11 -2.62 -5.70 -4.04
N ILE A 12 -3.79 -5.10 -4.13
CA ILE A 12 -4.94 -5.68 -4.82
C ILE A 12 -4.61 -5.94 -6.30
N ARG A 13 -3.98 -4.98 -6.96
CA ARG A 13 -3.62 -5.14 -8.38
C ARG A 13 -2.60 -6.25 -8.59
N LEU A 14 -1.61 -6.36 -7.72
CA LEU A 14 -0.61 -7.43 -7.81
C LEU A 14 -1.28 -8.81 -7.78
N VAL A 15 -2.22 -9.01 -6.85
CA VAL A 15 -2.94 -10.28 -6.74
C VAL A 15 -3.86 -10.48 -7.94
N ARG A 16 -4.63 -9.45 -8.29
CA ARG A 16 -5.59 -9.54 -9.39
C ARG A 16 -4.93 -9.91 -10.71
N GLU A 17 -3.76 -9.38 -10.97
CA GLU A 17 -3.03 -9.64 -12.22
C GLU A 17 -2.07 -10.85 -12.12
N GLY A 18 -2.03 -11.51 -10.97
CA GLY A 18 -1.20 -12.69 -10.79
C GLY A 18 0.30 -12.40 -10.85
N ILE A 19 0.71 -11.20 -10.44
CA ILE A 19 2.10 -10.78 -10.51
C ILE A 19 2.85 -11.23 -9.25
N THR A 20 3.96 -11.94 -9.45
CA THR A 20 4.88 -12.26 -8.37
C THR A 20 6.01 -11.25 -8.40
N VAL A 21 6.19 -10.53 -7.31
CA VAL A 21 7.28 -9.56 -7.19
C VAL A 21 8.61 -10.33 -7.10
N PRO A 22 9.63 -9.96 -7.91
CA PRO A 22 10.93 -10.66 -7.84
C PRO A 22 11.56 -10.62 -6.44
N ASP A 23 12.32 -11.65 -6.12
CA ASP A 23 12.97 -11.78 -4.80
C ASP A 23 13.98 -10.67 -4.49
N GLU A 24 14.45 -9.95 -5.51
CA GLU A 24 15.33 -8.80 -5.33
C GLU A 24 14.63 -7.61 -4.70
N HIS A 25 13.30 -7.65 -4.62
CA HIS A 25 12.50 -6.58 -4.02
C HIS A 25 11.81 -7.06 -2.76
N GLN A 26 11.71 -6.17 -1.79
CA GLN A 26 10.95 -6.40 -0.57
C GLN A 26 9.81 -5.40 -0.50
N LEU A 27 8.62 -5.88 -0.16
CA LEU A 27 7.46 -5.02 0.01
C LEU A 27 7.26 -4.70 1.49
N VAL A 28 6.98 -3.44 1.79
CA VAL A 28 6.66 -2.99 3.14
C VAL A 28 5.37 -2.17 3.11
N ALA A 29 4.61 -2.23 4.18
CA ALA A 29 3.35 -1.48 4.29
C ALA A 29 2.98 -1.34 5.76
N PRO A 30 2.10 -0.38 6.09
CA PRO A 30 1.57 -0.30 7.44
C PRO A 30 0.59 -1.45 7.72
N ASN A 31 0.40 -1.74 9.00
CA ASN A 31 -0.52 -2.79 9.44
C ASN A 31 -1.94 -2.60 8.89
N LEU A 32 -2.37 -1.37 8.70
CA LEU A 32 -3.73 -1.08 8.20
C LEU A 32 -3.98 -1.59 6.78
N LEU A 33 -2.94 -1.95 6.03
CA LEU A 33 -3.10 -2.38 4.64
C LEU A 33 -4.12 -3.50 4.50
N ARG A 34 -4.09 -4.50 5.37
CA ARG A 34 -5.01 -5.64 5.28
C ARG A 34 -6.46 -5.23 5.52
N SER A 35 -6.68 -4.38 6.51
CA SER A 35 -8.04 -3.89 6.79
C SER A 35 -8.55 -2.99 5.68
N GLU A 36 -7.69 -2.16 5.14
CA GLU A 36 -8.08 -1.31 4.02
C GLU A 36 -8.38 -2.13 2.77
N ALA A 37 -7.56 -3.13 2.47
CA ALA A 37 -7.81 -4.02 1.34
C ALA A 37 -9.13 -4.76 1.50
N LEU A 38 -9.42 -5.27 2.71
CA LEU A 38 -10.69 -5.91 3.00
C LEU A 38 -11.85 -4.97 2.71
N SER A 39 -11.79 -3.75 3.21
CA SER A 39 -12.84 -2.75 3.02
C SER A 39 -13.04 -2.41 1.54
N ARG A 40 -11.95 -2.20 0.80
CA ARG A 40 -12.03 -1.87 -0.63
C ARG A 40 -12.60 -3.01 -1.46
N ILE A 41 -12.17 -4.23 -1.20
CA ILE A 41 -12.66 -5.42 -1.91
C ILE A 41 -14.13 -5.66 -1.58
N TYR A 42 -14.54 -5.46 -0.32
CA TYR A 42 -15.94 -5.59 0.07
C TYR A 42 -16.82 -4.57 -0.67
N ARG A 43 -16.40 -3.30 -0.70
CA ARG A 43 -17.15 -2.26 -1.40
C ARG A 43 -17.27 -2.55 -2.90
N ALA A 44 -16.19 -3.01 -3.52
CA ALA A 44 -16.19 -3.36 -4.94
C ALA A 44 -17.13 -4.52 -5.23
N THR A 45 -17.16 -5.51 -4.34
CA THR A 45 -18.07 -6.65 -4.45
C THR A 45 -19.52 -6.20 -4.32
N ARG A 46 -19.81 -5.31 -3.37
CA ARG A 46 -21.16 -4.73 -3.21
C ARG A 46 -21.58 -3.93 -4.45
N ALA A 47 -20.64 -3.32 -5.12
CA ALA A 47 -20.91 -2.57 -6.34
C ALA A 47 -20.99 -3.46 -7.60
N GLY A 48 -20.82 -4.76 -7.47
CA GLY A 48 -20.92 -5.70 -8.57
C GLY A 48 -19.64 -5.87 -9.39
N GLU A 49 -18.51 -5.32 -8.93
CA GLU A 49 -17.23 -5.43 -9.65
C GLU A 49 -16.58 -6.80 -9.50
N TYR A 50 -16.84 -7.49 -8.37
CA TYR A 50 -16.34 -8.83 -8.10
C TYR A 50 -17.48 -9.72 -7.65
N THR A 51 -17.40 -11.00 -8.00
CA THR A 51 -18.21 -12.03 -7.36
C THR A 51 -17.62 -12.34 -5.99
N GLU A 52 -18.38 -12.99 -5.11
CA GLU A 52 -17.86 -13.37 -3.80
C GLU A 52 -16.66 -14.32 -3.89
N PRO A 53 -16.67 -15.36 -4.77
CA PRO A 53 -15.46 -16.19 -4.96
C PRO A 53 -14.24 -15.39 -5.42
N GLU A 54 -14.42 -14.43 -6.32
CA GLU A 54 -13.33 -13.57 -6.77
C GLU A 54 -12.79 -12.73 -5.62
N ALA A 55 -13.67 -12.16 -4.80
CA ALA A 55 -13.28 -11.36 -3.64
C ALA A 55 -12.48 -12.20 -2.64
N ARG A 56 -12.91 -13.43 -2.36
CA ARG A 56 -12.20 -14.33 -1.45
C ARG A 56 -10.82 -14.67 -1.99
N ALA A 57 -10.70 -14.94 -3.29
CA ALA A 57 -9.41 -15.24 -3.91
C ALA A 57 -8.45 -14.05 -3.78
N LEU A 58 -8.94 -12.82 -3.95
CA LEU A 58 -8.12 -11.63 -3.77
C LEU A 58 -7.64 -11.49 -2.33
N LEU A 59 -8.53 -11.70 -1.36
CA LEU A 59 -8.20 -11.61 0.06
C LEU A 59 -7.17 -12.67 0.46
N ASP A 60 -7.34 -13.90 -0.02
CA ASP A 60 -6.38 -14.98 0.25
C ASP A 60 -5.02 -14.64 -0.34
N GLY A 61 -5.00 -14.13 -1.57
CA GLY A 61 -3.75 -13.74 -2.24
C GLY A 61 -3.00 -12.65 -1.49
N ILE A 62 -3.73 -11.68 -0.93
CA ILE A 62 -3.10 -10.62 -0.12
C ILE A 62 -2.53 -11.21 1.16
N THR A 63 -3.26 -12.13 1.81
CA THR A 63 -2.77 -12.78 3.02
C THR A 63 -1.48 -13.58 2.77
N GLU A 64 -1.38 -14.21 1.60
CA GLU A 64 -0.22 -15.02 1.22
C GLU A 64 0.94 -14.19 0.68
N MET A 65 0.71 -12.93 0.34
CA MET A 65 1.74 -12.06 -0.23
C MET A 65 2.84 -11.78 0.78
N ARG A 66 4.08 -11.80 0.31
CA ARG A 66 5.24 -11.45 1.14
C ARG A 66 5.33 -9.94 1.32
N ILE A 67 4.62 -9.44 2.29
CA ILE A 67 4.68 -8.02 2.69
C ILE A 67 5.10 -7.96 4.15
N ARG A 68 6.11 -7.16 4.43
CA ARG A 68 6.46 -6.85 5.81
C ARG A 68 5.55 -5.74 6.30
N LEU A 69 4.66 -6.07 7.23
CA LEU A 69 3.74 -5.10 7.81
C LEU A 69 4.36 -4.47 9.05
N LEU A 70 4.28 -3.17 9.12
CA LEU A 70 4.94 -2.37 10.16
C LEU A 70 3.95 -1.46 10.85
N GLY A 71 4.14 -1.30 12.16
CA GLY A 71 3.28 -0.44 12.97
C GLY A 71 3.86 -0.32 14.35
N ASP A 72 4.82 0.57 14.53
CA ASP A 72 5.47 0.81 15.80
C ASP A 72 5.31 2.28 16.22
N ARG A 73 5.92 2.61 17.35
CA ARG A 73 5.85 3.97 17.89
C ARG A 73 6.47 4.99 16.94
N VAL A 74 7.57 4.63 16.29
CA VAL A 74 8.30 5.54 15.40
C VAL A 74 7.47 5.82 14.15
N SER A 75 6.90 4.79 13.53
CA SER A 75 6.08 4.97 12.34
C SER A 75 4.80 5.76 12.66
N ARG A 76 4.21 5.52 13.83
CA ARG A 76 3.05 6.27 14.29
C ARG A 76 3.36 7.76 14.45
N ALA A 77 4.48 8.08 15.08
CA ALA A 77 4.91 9.47 15.26
C ALA A 77 5.18 10.15 13.92
N ARG A 78 5.81 9.43 12.99
CA ARG A 78 6.07 9.95 11.65
C ARG A 78 4.76 10.20 10.89
N ALA A 79 3.79 9.27 10.98
CA ALA A 79 2.50 9.43 10.33
C ALA A 79 1.78 10.68 10.84
N TRP A 80 1.82 10.92 12.13
CA TRP A 80 1.25 12.14 12.71
C TRP A 80 1.86 13.39 12.09
N ARG A 81 3.20 13.43 12.01
CA ARG A 81 3.93 14.57 11.43
C ARG A 81 3.61 14.78 9.96
N VAL A 82 3.55 13.71 9.20
CA VAL A 82 3.21 13.77 7.78
C VAL A 82 1.81 14.36 7.60
N ALA A 83 0.84 13.87 8.37
CA ALA A 83 -0.53 14.38 8.28
C ALA A 83 -0.60 15.87 8.64
N GLU A 84 0.09 16.30 9.69
CA GLU A 84 0.16 17.71 10.06
C GLU A 84 0.76 18.56 8.94
N GLN A 85 1.89 18.09 8.43
CA GLN A 85 2.65 18.82 7.39
C GLN A 85 1.81 19.02 6.13
N LEU A 86 1.00 18.02 5.77
CA LEU A 86 0.20 18.06 4.56
C LEU A 86 -1.22 18.59 4.80
N GLY A 87 -1.55 18.92 6.05
CA GLY A 87 -2.87 19.46 6.38
C GLY A 87 -4.00 18.44 6.24
N TRP A 88 -3.71 17.15 6.46
CA TRP A 88 -4.69 16.10 6.36
C TRP A 88 -5.51 15.96 7.65
N ASP A 89 -6.79 15.60 7.50
CA ASP A 89 -7.72 15.46 8.63
C ASP A 89 -7.59 14.13 9.35
N ASP A 90 -6.98 13.14 8.72
CA ASP A 90 -6.73 11.84 9.34
C ASP A 90 -5.35 11.30 8.93
N THR A 91 -4.95 10.18 9.52
CA THR A 91 -3.61 9.64 9.37
C THR A 91 -3.54 8.38 8.50
N ALA A 92 -4.64 7.93 7.93
CA ALA A 92 -4.63 6.64 7.21
C ALA A 92 -3.63 6.64 6.05
N GLN A 93 -3.70 7.62 5.16
CA GLN A 93 -2.76 7.73 4.05
C GLN A 93 -1.35 8.09 4.54
N ALA A 94 -1.27 8.85 5.62
CA ALA A 94 0.01 9.24 6.21
C ALA A 94 0.79 8.03 6.74
N GLU A 95 0.12 6.97 7.15
CA GLU A 95 0.80 5.76 7.60
C GLU A 95 1.58 5.10 6.46
N TYR A 96 1.01 5.07 5.25
CA TYR A 96 1.74 4.54 4.09
C TYR A 96 2.98 5.36 3.78
N VAL A 97 2.84 6.68 3.81
CA VAL A 97 3.95 7.60 3.56
C VAL A 97 5.04 7.43 4.62
N ALA A 98 4.63 7.36 5.89
CA ALA A 98 5.56 7.22 7.01
C ALA A 98 6.38 5.93 6.90
N VAL A 99 5.72 4.80 6.64
CA VAL A 99 6.41 3.52 6.48
C VAL A 99 7.38 3.58 5.31
N ALA A 100 6.96 4.17 4.20
CA ALA A 100 7.84 4.31 3.04
C ALA A 100 9.06 5.18 3.35
N GLN A 101 8.86 6.31 4.03
CA GLN A 101 9.97 7.18 4.41
C GLN A 101 10.98 6.49 5.32
N LEU A 102 10.49 5.68 6.27
CA LEU A 102 11.33 5.07 7.29
C LEU A 102 11.96 3.76 6.84
N GLN A 103 11.30 2.99 5.97
CA GLN A 103 11.65 1.61 5.72
C GLN A 103 11.79 1.24 4.25
N ALA A 104 11.59 2.16 3.32
CA ALA A 104 11.62 1.85 1.90
C ALA A 104 12.49 2.80 1.11
N ASP A 105 12.90 2.35 -0.07
CA ASP A 105 13.64 3.18 -1.02
C ASP A 105 12.67 4.04 -1.84
N ALA A 106 11.45 3.54 -2.07
CA ALA A 106 10.44 4.28 -2.80
C ALA A 106 9.04 3.78 -2.43
N PHE A 107 8.05 4.59 -2.74
CA PHE A 107 6.64 4.28 -2.52
C PHE A 107 5.94 4.09 -3.87
N VAL A 108 5.17 3.01 -3.99
CA VAL A 108 4.35 2.75 -5.17
C VAL A 108 2.88 2.88 -4.78
N THR A 109 2.18 3.80 -5.41
CA THR A 109 0.74 3.99 -5.20
C THR A 109 0.04 4.02 -6.54
N LEU A 110 -1.18 3.49 -6.60
CA LEU A 110 -2.05 3.60 -7.76
C LEU A 110 -3.07 4.73 -7.61
N ASP A 111 -3.05 5.43 -6.48
CA ASP A 111 -3.89 6.59 -6.25
C ASP A 111 -3.16 7.82 -6.80
N GLU A 112 -3.59 8.30 -7.96
CA GLU A 112 -2.94 9.42 -8.64
C GLU A 112 -3.01 10.72 -7.84
N GLU A 113 -4.08 10.94 -7.11
CA GLU A 113 -4.20 12.12 -6.27
C GLU A 113 -3.22 12.04 -5.11
N LEU A 114 -3.11 10.89 -4.46
CA LEU A 114 -2.13 10.69 -3.40
C LEU A 114 -0.72 10.92 -3.92
N ALA A 115 -0.40 10.38 -5.10
CA ALA A 115 0.93 10.54 -5.70
C ALA A 115 1.27 12.03 -5.85
N ARG A 116 0.34 12.83 -6.34
CA ARG A 116 0.55 14.28 -6.49
C ARG A 116 0.79 14.96 -5.15
N ARG A 117 0.00 14.58 -4.14
CA ARG A 117 0.05 15.22 -2.81
C ARG A 117 1.33 14.91 -2.05
N VAL A 118 1.97 13.79 -2.33
CA VAL A 118 3.19 13.36 -1.63
C VAL A 118 4.46 13.53 -2.46
N GLU A 119 4.34 14.13 -3.63
CA GLU A 119 5.50 14.45 -4.46
C GLU A 119 6.45 15.37 -3.68
N GLY A 120 7.73 15.00 -3.63
CA GLY A 120 8.71 15.74 -2.83
C GLY A 120 8.69 15.38 -1.34
N VAL A 121 7.71 14.64 -0.86
CA VAL A 121 7.60 14.19 0.52
C VAL A 121 8.16 12.79 0.66
N VAL A 122 7.93 11.95 -0.33
CA VAL A 122 8.45 10.58 -0.38
C VAL A 122 8.89 10.30 -1.82
N VAL A 123 9.90 9.45 -1.99
CA VAL A 123 10.34 9.04 -3.32
C VAL A 123 9.26 8.12 -3.91
N LEU A 124 8.82 8.43 -5.12
CA LEU A 124 7.80 7.64 -5.81
C LEU A 124 8.44 6.75 -6.89
N ALA A 125 7.89 5.55 -7.08
CA ALA A 125 8.26 4.67 -8.17
C ALA A 125 6.98 4.22 -8.88
N PRO A 126 7.06 3.90 -10.18
CA PRO A 126 5.88 3.41 -10.91
C PRO A 126 5.60 1.96 -10.55
N PHE A 127 4.36 1.52 -10.79
CA PHE A 127 3.96 0.14 -10.54
C PHE A 127 4.87 -0.87 -11.25
N GLU A 128 5.31 -0.54 -12.45
CA GLU A 128 6.17 -1.41 -13.25
C GLU A 128 7.51 -1.71 -12.58
N ALA A 129 7.94 -0.87 -11.66
CA ALA A 129 9.17 -1.13 -10.88
C ALA A 129 9.06 -2.43 -10.08
N LEU A 130 7.86 -2.82 -9.68
CA LEU A 130 7.61 -4.04 -8.90
C LEU A 130 7.72 -5.31 -9.74
N THR A 131 7.71 -5.19 -11.06
CA THR A 131 7.67 -6.34 -11.97
C THR A 131 9.01 -6.64 -12.63
N ARG A 132 10.02 -5.85 -12.37
CA ARG A 132 11.34 -5.99 -13.02
C ARG A 132 12.33 -6.76 -12.20
#